data_0c91e206ebe652d75bce8f521cd4e7a7
#
_entry.id   0c91e206ebe652d75bce8f521cd4e7a7
#
_cell.length_a   1.000
_cell.length_b   1.000
_cell.length_c   1.000
_cell.angle_alpha   90.00
_cell.angle_beta   90.00
_cell.angle_gamma   90.00
#
_symmetry.space_group_name_H-M   'P 1'
#
loop_
_entity.id
_entity.type
_entity.pdbx_description
1 polymer ?
#
loop_
_entity_poly.entity_id
_entity_poly.type
_entity_poly.pdbx_seq_one_letter_code
_entity_poly.pdbx_strand_id
1 'polypeptide(L)'
;MMSTYYVEEAARMSESPLGTLLWIGLAILVAVILVIVFLRFVPLGLWITSLAAGVHISIGSLVGMRLRRIQPKRLVEPLIKARKAGLDVTLSKLETHFLAGGNVDRVINALIAAQRSNIEMPFEKASAIDLAGRDVLQAVQMSVTPKVIETPVVAAIAKDGIELRAKARVTVRANIERLVGG
;
A
#
# COMPACT_ATOMS: atom_id res chain seq x y z
N MET A 1 -10.81 -42.20 -42.37
CA MET A 1 -9.55 -42.80 -42.83
C MET A 1 -8.33 -41.85 -42.68
N MET A 2 -8.47 -40.55 -42.85
CA MET A 2 -7.35 -39.60 -42.70
C MET A 2 -6.91 -39.38 -41.25
N SER A 3 -7.83 -39.41 -40.29
CA SER A 3 -7.52 -39.18 -38.86
C SER A 3 -6.64 -40.25 -38.22
N THR A 4 -6.80 -41.52 -38.61
CA THR A 4 -6.02 -42.64 -38.12
C THR A 4 -4.57 -42.63 -38.60
N TYR A 5 -4.32 -42.11 -39.78
CA TYR A 5 -2.99 -41.99 -40.38
C TYR A 5 -2.07 -41.04 -39.58
N TYR A 6 -2.62 -39.87 -39.19
CA TYR A 6 -1.86 -38.87 -38.41
C TYR A 6 -1.56 -39.36 -36.99
N VAL A 7 -2.42 -40.13 -36.37
CA VAL A 7 -2.22 -40.71 -35.03
C VAL A 7 -1.12 -41.80 -35.06
N GLU A 8 -1.12 -42.66 -36.09
CA GLU A 8 -0.09 -43.70 -36.27
C GLU A 8 1.27 -43.09 -36.62
N GLU A 9 1.34 -42.06 -37.42
CA GLU A 9 2.57 -41.36 -37.80
C GLU A 9 3.18 -40.61 -36.62
N ALA A 10 2.35 -39.96 -35.77
CA ALA A 10 2.79 -39.36 -34.51
C ALA A 10 3.34 -40.40 -33.52
N ALA A 11 2.69 -41.59 -33.44
CA ALA A 11 3.14 -42.68 -32.60
C ALA A 11 4.51 -43.24 -33.08
N ARG A 12 4.71 -43.41 -34.39
CA ARG A 12 6.01 -43.83 -34.94
C ARG A 12 7.15 -42.82 -34.77
N MET A 13 6.82 -41.50 -34.80
CA MET A 13 7.82 -40.50 -34.53
C MET A 13 8.23 -40.46 -33.03
N SER A 14 7.36 -40.85 -32.12
CA SER A 14 7.71 -40.96 -30.69
C SER A 14 8.60 -42.17 -30.37
N GLU A 15 8.59 -43.23 -31.19
CA GLU A 15 9.43 -44.44 -31.01
C GLU A 15 10.86 -44.25 -31.63
N SER A 16 11.07 -43.22 -32.45
CA SER A 16 12.43 -42.95 -32.95
C SER A 16 13.25 -42.24 -31.86
N PRO A 17 14.57 -42.53 -31.72
CA PRO A 17 15.42 -41.88 -30.73
C PRO A 17 15.46 -40.35 -30.93
N LEU A 18 15.30 -39.90 -32.17
CA LEU A 18 15.18 -38.46 -32.48
C LEU A 18 13.83 -37.87 -32.05
N GLY A 19 12.75 -38.65 -32.19
CA GLY A 19 11.41 -38.22 -31.73
C GLY A 19 11.34 -38.07 -30.22
N THR A 20 11.87 -39.02 -29.47
CA THR A 20 11.92 -38.96 -27.99
C THR A 20 12.77 -37.78 -27.51
N LEU A 21 13.88 -37.49 -28.14
CA LEU A 21 14.74 -36.32 -27.85
C LEU A 21 13.97 -35.00 -28.11
N LEU A 22 13.21 -34.90 -29.19
CA LEU A 22 12.41 -33.74 -29.51
C LEU A 22 11.29 -33.52 -28.48
N TRP A 23 10.59 -34.59 -28.06
CA TRP A 23 9.56 -34.49 -27.03
C TRP A 23 10.11 -34.10 -25.65
N ILE A 24 11.28 -34.64 -25.27
CA ILE A 24 12.00 -34.27 -24.04
C ILE A 24 12.44 -32.80 -24.13
N GLY A 25 13.01 -32.37 -25.25
CA GLY A 25 13.40 -31.00 -25.48
C GLY A 25 12.21 -30.01 -25.37
N LEU A 26 11.08 -30.38 -25.98
CA LEU A 26 9.84 -29.59 -25.89
C LEU A 26 9.29 -29.54 -24.45
N ALA A 27 9.31 -30.67 -23.73
CA ALA A 27 8.86 -30.73 -22.34
C ALA A 27 9.73 -29.83 -21.43
N ILE A 28 11.06 -29.86 -21.61
CA ILE A 28 12.00 -29.01 -20.88
C ILE A 28 11.74 -27.54 -21.23
N LEU A 29 11.54 -27.19 -22.49
CA LEU A 29 11.25 -25.83 -22.92
C LEU A 29 9.97 -25.31 -22.27
N VAL A 30 8.89 -26.11 -22.28
CA VAL A 30 7.63 -25.77 -21.64
C VAL A 30 7.79 -25.60 -20.13
N ALA A 31 8.53 -26.52 -19.47
CA ALA A 31 8.83 -26.41 -18.04
C ALA A 31 9.60 -25.13 -17.70
N VAL A 32 10.62 -24.78 -18.50
CA VAL A 32 11.39 -23.53 -18.32
C VAL A 32 10.50 -22.31 -18.51
N ILE A 33 9.65 -22.28 -19.52
CA ILE A 33 8.70 -21.17 -19.73
C ILE A 33 7.74 -21.06 -18.53
N LEU A 34 7.19 -22.16 -18.03
CA LEU A 34 6.31 -22.18 -16.86
C LEU A 34 7.03 -21.65 -15.61
N VAL A 35 8.28 -22.05 -15.38
CA VAL A 35 9.09 -21.55 -14.27
C VAL A 35 9.35 -20.05 -14.40
N ILE A 36 9.71 -19.55 -15.59
CA ILE A 36 9.93 -18.12 -15.83
C ILE A 36 8.63 -17.34 -15.58
N VAL A 37 7.49 -17.81 -16.09
CA VAL A 37 6.18 -17.18 -15.88
C VAL A 37 5.83 -17.19 -14.39
N PHE A 38 6.04 -18.30 -13.69
CA PHE A 38 5.80 -18.41 -12.25
C PHE A 38 6.67 -17.41 -11.46
N LEU A 39 7.97 -17.35 -11.72
CA LEU A 39 8.89 -16.40 -11.08
C LEU A 39 8.56 -14.94 -11.39
N ARG A 40 8.04 -14.66 -12.59
CA ARG A 40 7.60 -13.33 -12.99
C ARG A 40 6.30 -12.91 -12.29
N PHE A 41 5.43 -13.88 -12.00
CA PHE A 41 4.13 -13.63 -11.38
C PHE A 41 4.21 -13.55 -9.85
N VAL A 42 5.08 -14.34 -9.22
CA VAL A 42 5.26 -14.39 -7.77
C VAL A 42 6.41 -13.47 -7.34
N PRO A 43 6.15 -12.39 -6.61
CA PRO A 43 7.20 -11.48 -6.12
C PRO A 43 7.94 -12.10 -4.92
N LEU A 44 8.79 -13.11 -5.17
CA LEU A 44 9.52 -13.85 -4.15
C LEU A 44 10.36 -12.93 -3.23
N GLY A 45 10.94 -11.87 -3.77
CA GLY A 45 11.70 -10.89 -2.98
C GLY A 45 10.86 -10.22 -1.89
N LEU A 46 9.61 -9.85 -2.21
CA LEU A 46 8.68 -9.28 -1.22
C LEU A 46 8.25 -10.31 -0.18
N TRP A 47 8.07 -11.57 -0.59
CA TRP A 47 7.73 -12.64 0.33
C TRP A 47 8.83 -12.91 1.35
N ILE A 48 10.09 -12.99 0.89
CA ILE A 48 11.26 -13.17 1.77
C ILE A 48 11.40 -11.98 2.72
N THR A 49 11.27 -10.75 2.23
CA THR A 49 11.38 -9.55 3.08
C THR A 49 10.24 -9.43 4.09
N SER A 50 9.02 -9.85 3.73
CA SER A 50 7.90 -9.89 4.68
C SER A 50 8.11 -10.92 5.77
N LEU A 51 8.61 -12.11 5.42
CA LEU A 51 8.92 -13.18 6.37
C LEU A 51 10.03 -12.75 7.34
N ALA A 52 11.10 -12.14 6.84
CA ALA A 52 12.19 -11.60 7.65
C ALA A 52 11.73 -10.47 8.60
N ALA A 53 10.67 -9.74 8.24
CA ALA A 53 10.06 -8.71 9.08
C ALA A 53 9.02 -9.26 10.08
N GLY A 54 8.84 -10.58 10.18
CA GLY A 54 7.84 -11.22 11.05
C GLY A 54 6.40 -11.07 10.54
N VAL A 55 6.22 -10.73 9.27
CA VAL A 55 4.91 -10.60 8.64
C VAL A 55 4.65 -11.83 7.79
N HIS A 56 3.76 -12.71 8.26
CA HIS A 56 3.41 -13.94 7.55
C HIS A 56 2.35 -13.63 6.48
N ILE A 57 2.78 -13.53 5.23
CA ILE A 57 1.91 -13.35 4.08
C ILE A 57 1.93 -14.62 3.26
N SER A 58 0.75 -15.17 2.95
CA SER A 58 0.61 -16.32 2.06
C SER A 58 0.97 -15.93 0.62
N ILE A 59 1.69 -16.79 -0.09
CA ILE A 59 1.98 -16.63 -1.51
C ILE A 59 0.68 -16.48 -2.31
N GLY A 60 -0.36 -17.26 -1.95
CA GLY A 60 -1.68 -17.14 -2.56
C GLY A 60 -2.30 -15.74 -2.43
N SER A 61 -2.09 -15.07 -1.29
CA SER A 61 -2.54 -13.68 -1.09
C SER A 61 -1.81 -12.70 -2.01
N LEU A 62 -0.50 -12.86 -2.19
CA LEU A 62 0.30 -12.03 -3.12
C LEU A 62 -0.14 -12.21 -4.58
N VAL A 63 -0.41 -13.45 -4.98
CA VAL A 63 -0.96 -13.76 -6.31
C VAL A 63 -2.36 -13.19 -6.47
N GLY A 64 -3.23 -13.36 -5.45
CA GLY A 64 -4.58 -12.80 -5.43
C GLY A 64 -4.62 -11.28 -5.59
N MET A 65 -3.74 -10.54 -4.89
CA MET A 65 -3.59 -9.10 -5.08
C MET A 65 -3.21 -8.75 -6.52
N ARG A 66 -2.29 -9.51 -7.12
CA ARG A 66 -1.86 -9.27 -8.49
C ARG A 66 -2.97 -9.51 -9.52
N LEU A 67 -3.81 -10.53 -9.30
CA LEU A 67 -5.00 -10.78 -10.11
C LEU A 67 -6.02 -9.64 -10.01
N ARG A 68 -6.15 -9.02 -8.82
CA ARG A 68 -6.99 -7.82 -8.61
C ARG A 68 -6.33 -6.52 -9.10
N ARG A 69 -5.20 -6.60 -9.83
CA ARG A 69 -4.41 -5.47 -10.32
C ARG A 69 -3.83 -4.58 -9.22
N ILE A 70 -3.71 -5.09 -8.01
CA ILE A 70 -3.06 -4.41 -6.90
C ILE A 70 -1.57 -4.73 -6.97
N GLN A 71 -0.72 -3.73 -6.86
CA GLN A 71 0.72 -3.94 -6.73
C GLN A 71 1.05 -4.37 -5.29
N PRO A 72 1.49 -5.62 -5.03
CA PRO A 72 1.72 -6.12 -3.68
C PRO A 72 2.68 -5.24 -2.86
N LYS A 73 3.65 -4.63 -3.54
CA LYS A 73 4.63 -3.72 -2.93
C LYS A 73 3.96 -2.57 -2.17
N ARG A 74 2.88 -1.99 -2.72
CA ARG A 74 2.15 -0.85 -2.11
C ARG A 74 1.44 -1.18 -0.81
N LEU A 75 1.21 -2.46 -0.53
CA LEU A 75 0.56 -2.93 0.70
C LEU A 75 1.56 -3.57 1.66
N VAL A 76 2.49 -4.37 1.13
CA VAL A 76 3.44 -5.14 1.94
C VAL A 76 4.50 -4.23 2.59
N GLU A 77 5.04 -3.24 1.88
CA GLU A 77 6.02 -2.32 2.47
C GLU A 77 5.45 -1.49 3.63
N PRO A 78 4.28 -0.84 3.53
CA PRO A 78 3.64 -0.18 4.66
C PRO A 78 3.29 -1.14 5.80
N LEU A 79 2.86 -2.37 5.49
CA LEU A 79 2.58 -3.39 6.51
C LEU A 79 3.85 -3.76 7.30
N ILE A 80 4.98 -3.91 6.61
CA ILE A 80 6.29 -4.15 7.26
C ILE A 80 6.67 -2.97 8.14
N LYS A 81 6.48 -1.73 7.67
CA LYS A 81 6.72 -0.51 8.47
C LYS A 81 5.86 -0.50 9.73
N ALA A 82 4.55 -0.79 9.58
CA ALA A 82 3.61 -0.86 10.69
C ALA A 82 4.04 -1.89 11.75
N ARG A 83 4.39 -3.12 11.30
CA ARG A 83 4.83 -4.19 12.20
C ARG A 83 6.12 -3.83 12.94
N LYS A 84 7.11 -3.24 12.24
CA LYS A 84 8.35 -2.76 12.86
C LYS A 84 8.12 -1.63 13.88
N ALA A 85 7.07 -0.84 13.69
CA ALA A 85 6.67 0.19 14.64
C ALA A 85 5.83 -0.35 15.80
N GLY A 86 5.48 -1.64 15.83
CA GLY A 86 4.66 -2.25 16.87
C GLY A 86 3.15 -2.05 16.67
N LEU A 87 2.72 -1.60 15.49
CA LEU A 87 1.31 -1.46 15.16
C LEU A 87 0.71 -2.81 14.77
N ASP A 88 -0.45 -3.12 15.30
CA ASP A 88 -1.21 -4.32 14.93
C ASP A 88 -2.23 -4.00 13.84
N VAL A 89 -1.74 -3.98 12.59
CA VAL A 89 -2.55 -3.76 11.40
C VAL A 89 -2.50 -5.01 10.53
N THR A 90 -3.66 -5.46 10.06
CA THR A 90 -3.77 -6.64 9.19
C THR A 90 -3.70 -6.25 7.72
N LEU A 91 -3.17 -7.16 6.89
CA LEU A 91 -3.11 -6.97 5.43
C LEU A 91 -4.50 -6.70 4.83
N SER A 92 -5.54 -7.40 5.32
CA SER A 92 -6.92 -7.24 4.87
C SER A 92 -7.45 -5.82 5.06
N LYS A 93 -7.15 -5.18 6.20
CA LYS A 93 -7.53 -3.78 6.47
C LYS A 93 -6.85 -2.82 5.48
N LEU A 94 -5.56 -3.06 5.19
CA LEU A 94 -4.81 -2.25 4.21
C LEU A 94 -5.35 -2.43 2.78
N GLU A 95 -5.68 -3.68 2.40
CA GLU A 95 -6.26 -3.99 1.09
C GLU A 95 -7.61 -3.30 0.90
N THR A 96 -8.48 -3.38 1.90
CA THR A 96 -9.81 -2.73 1.88
C THR A 96 -9.66 -1.22 1.74
N HIS A 97 -8.77 -0.60 2.50
CA HIS A 97 -8.51 0.84 2.44
C HIS A 97 -7.96 1.26 1.07
N PHE A 98 -7.02 0.48 0.52
CA PHE A 98 -6.46 0.70 -0.81
C PHE A 98 -7.53 0.62 -1.91
N LEU A 99 -8.40 -0.41 -1.84
CA LEU A 99 -9.49 -0.59 -2.81
C LEU A 99 -10.55 0.51 -2.72
N ALA A 100 -10.73 1.09 -1.54
CA ALA A 100 -11.60 2.27 -1.34
C ALA A 100 -10.98 3.58 -1.89
N GLY A 101 -9.76 3.53 -2.46
CA GLY A 101 -9.08 4.69 -3.03
C GLY A 101 -8.18 5.45 -2.03
N GLY A 102 -7.99 4.92 -0.82
CA GLY A 102 -7.16 5.53 0.21
C GLY A 102 -5.65 5.34 -0.02
N ASN A 103 -4.87 6.16 0.65
CA ASN A 103 -3.41 6.13 0.61
C ASN A 103 -2.84 5.38 1.83
N VAL A 104 -2.54 4.08 1.63
CA VAL A 104 -2.06 3.18 2.70
C VAL A 104 -0.78 3.68 3.36
N ASP A 105 0.19 4.16 2.57
CA ASP A 105 1.48 4.62 3.11
C ASP A 105 1.30 5.87 3.99
N ARG A 106 0.43 6.80 3.59
CA ARG A 106 0.08 7.99 4.37
C ARG A 106 -0.55 7.64 5.70
N VAL A 107 -1.52 6.73 5.69
CA VAL A 107 -2.22 6.27 6.90
C VAL A 107 -1.25 5.58 7.86
N ILE A 108 -0.41 4.68 7.36
CA ILE A 108 0.58 3.98 8.21
C ILE A 108 1.60 4.96 8.80
N ASN A 109 2.12 5.90 8.00
CA ASN A 109 3.05 6.92 8.51
C ASN A 109 2.39 7.80 9.58
N ALA A 110 1.11 8.14 9.42
CA ALA A 110 0.35 8.90 10.40
C ALA A 110 0.13 8.11 11.70
N LEU A 111 -0.18 6.81 11.61
CA LEU A 111 -0.32 5.93 12.77
C LEU A 111 1.00 5.76 13.53
N ILE A 112 2.12 5.63 12.81
CA ILE A 112 3.45 5.58 13.43
C ILE A 112 3.76 6.90 14.15
N ALA A 113 3.43 8.04 13.54
CA ALA A 113 3.62 9.35 14.16
C ALA A 113 2.73 9.52 15.40
N ALA A 114 1.47 9.10 15.33
CA ALA A 114 0.52 9.12 16.45
C ALA A 114 1.02 8.28 17.64
N GLN A 115 1.46 7.04 17.35
CA GLN A 115 2.00 6.15 18.38
C GLN A 115 3.24 6.73 19.06
N ARG A 116 4.18 7.31 18.29
CA ARG A 116 5.39 7.96 18.83
C ARG A 116 5.07 9.19 19.67
N SER A 117 3.96 9.83 19.41
CA SER A 117 3.47 11.01 20.14
C SER A 117 2.51 10.65 21.28
N ASN A 118 2.35 9.35 21.56
CA ASN A 118 1.44 8.81 22.57
C ASN A 118 -0.02 9.26 22.35
N ILE A 119 -0.43 9.36 21.09
CA ILE A 119 -1.81 9.66 20.69
C ILE A 119 -2.48 8.36 20.31
N GLU A 120 -3.58 8.05 20.97
CA GLU A 120 -4.39 6.88 20.64
C GLU A 120 -5.18 7.14 19.35
N MET A 121 -4.77 6.46 18.26
CA MET A 121 -5.42 6.56 16.95
C MET A 121 -5.62 5.16 16.36
N PRO A 122 -6.86 4.65 16.39
CA PRO A 122 -7.15 3.38 15.74
C PRO A 122 -7.07 3.51 14.22
N PHE A 123 -6.74 2.40 13.54
CA PHE A 123 -6.60 2.35 12.07
C PHE A 123 -7.87 2.84 11.36
N GLU A 124 -9.03 2.47 11.86
CA GLU A 124 -10.34 2.83 11.30
C GLU A 124 -10.54 4.35 11.24
N LYS A 125 -10.14 5.04 12.30
CA LYS A 125 -10.23 6.51 12.37
C LYS A 125 -9.27 7.19 11.39
N ALA A 126 -8.02 6.72 11.33
CA ALA A 126 -7.04 7.23 10.38
C ALA A 126 -7.48 7.00 8.93
N SER A 127 -8.01 5.80 8.65
CA SER A 127 -8.56 5.42 7.35
C SER A 127 -9.74 6.32 6.94
N ALA A 128 -10.67 6.60 7.85
CA ALA A 128 -11.82 7.47 7.59
C ALA A 128 -11.39 8.91 7.26
N ILE A 129 -10.40 9.45 7.97
CA ILE A 129 -9.84 10.78 7.70
C ILE A 129 -9.20 10.85 6.30
N ASP A 130 -8.42 9.82 5.92
CA ASP A 130 -7.76 9.75 4.60
C ASP A 130 -8.80 9.64 3.47
N LEU A 131 -9.83 8.80 3.63
CA LEU A 131 -10.91 8.65 2.65
C LEU A 131 -11.78 9.92 2.53
N ALA A 132 -11.85 10.73 3.59
CA ALA A 132 -12.49 12.06 3.54
C ALA A 132 -11.61 13.10 2.80
N GLY A 133 -10.46 12.71 2.23
CA GLY A 133 -9.56 13.58 1.49
C GLY A 133 -8.69 14.50 2.35
N ARG A 134 -8.61 14.23 3.66
CA ARG A 134 -7.78 15.02 4.60
C ARG A 134 -6.43 14.34 4.82
N ASP A 135 -5.40 15.13 5.05
CA ASP A 135 -4.06 14.60 5.37
C ASP A 135 -3.98 14.21 6.84
N VAL A 136 -4.01 12.88 7.09
CA VAL A 136 -3.95 12.30 8.44
C VAL A 136 -2.63 12.62 9.13
N LEU A 137 -1.51 12.56 8.39
CA LEU A 137 -0.19 12.83 8.95
C LEU A 137 -0.07 14.29 9.40
N GLN A 138 -0.55 15.21 8.57
CA GLN A 138 -0.58 16.63 8.92
C GLN A 138 -1.47 16.88 10.15
N ALA A 139 -2.63 16.22 10.25
CA ALA A 139 -3.52 16.34 11.40
C ALA A 139 -2.84 15.89 12.70
N VAL A 140 -2.12 14.76 12.67
CA VAL A 140 -1.35 14.27 13.82
C VAL A 140 -0.25 15.27 14.20
N GLN A 141 0.53 15.74 13.22
CA GLN A 141 1.60 16.71 13.46
C GLN A 141 1.06 18.02 14.07
N MET A 142 -0.06 18.54 13.57
CA MET A 142 -0.69 19.76 14.11
C MET A 142 -1.29 19.57 15.51
N SER A 143 -1.61 18.35 15.88
CA SER A 143 -2.06 18.00 17.23
C SER A 143 -0.89 18.02 18.23
N VAL A 144 0.29 17.56 17.81
CA VAL A 144 1.50 17.54 18.66
C VAL A 144 2.19 18.88 18.69
N THR A 145 2.37 19.51 17.51
CA THR A 145 3.08 20.77 17.37
C THR A 145 2.10 21.85 16.90
N PRO A 146 1.68 22.77 17.79
CA PRO A 146 0.75 23.82 17.40
C PRO A 146 1.35 24.69 16.30
N LYS A 147 0.55 25.00 15.26
CA LYS A 147 0.95 25.90 14.19
C LYS A 147 0.60 27.34 14.57
N VAL A 148 1.59 28.22 14.53
CA VAL A 148 1.36 29.65 14.71
C VAL A 148 1.07 30.27 13.35
N ILE A 149 -0.08 30.91 13.22
CA ILE A 149 -0.50 31.65 12.04
C ILE A 149 -0.44 33.14 12.39
N GLU A 150 0.28 33.93 11.61
CA GLU A 150 0.30 35.37 11.75
C GLU A 150 -0.68 35.99 10.74
N THR A 151 -1.54 36.89 11.22
CA THR A 151 -2.41 37.65 10.32
C THR A 151 -1.59 38.74 9.60
N PRO A 152 -1.99 39.16 8.39
CA PRO A 152 -1.47 40.39 7.80
C PRO A 152 -1.76 41.56 8.71
N VAL A 153 -0.99 42.63 8.57
CA VAL A 153 -1.23 43.88 9.31
C VAL A 153 -2.53 44.50 8.81
N VAL A 154 -3.48 44.67 9.70
CA VAL A 154 -4.73 45.38 9.43
C VAL A 154 -4.57 46.79 9.97
N ALA A 155 -4.72 47.77 9.10
CA ALA A 155 -4.69 49.19 9.47
C ALA A 155 -6.11 49.77 9.45
N ALA A 156 -6.46 50.52 10.47
CA ALA A 156 -7.73 51.25 10.57
C ALA A 156 -7.47 52.63 11.16
N ILE A 157 -8.17 53.63 10.64
CA ILE A 157 -8.08 55.02 11.13
C ILE A 157 -9.22 55.23 12.15
N ALA A 158 -8.86 55.59 13.36
CA ALA A 158 -9.82 55.96 14.42
C ALA A 158 -10.49 57.32 14.12
N LYS A 159 -11.61 57.60 14.80
CA LYS A 159 -12.32 58.88 14.64
C LYS A 159 -11.45 60.14 14.89
N ASP A 160 -10.41 59.97 15.69
CA ASP A 160 -9.47 61.03 16.06
C ASP A 160 -8.31 61.20 15.05
N GLY A 161 -8.39 60.48 13.89
CA GLY A 161 -7.37 60.56 12.84
C GLY A 161 -6.11 59.73 13.10
N ILE A 162 -6.09 58.92 14.16
CA ILE A 162 -4.95 58.10 14.52
C ILE A 162 -5.05 56.77 13.76
N GLU A 163 -3.97 56.39 13.06
CA GLU A 163 -3.86 55.08 12.39
C GLU A 163 -3.49 53.99 13.41
N LEU A 164 -4.39 53.02 13.57
CA LEU A 164 -4.15 51.81 14.36
C LEU A 164 -3.73 50.68 13.44
N ARG A 165 -2.59 50.08 13.74
CA ARG A 165 -2.07 48.91 13.04
C ARG A 165 -2.11 47.71 13.99
N ALA A 166 -2.85 46.67 13.63
CA ALA A 166 -2.96 45.45 14.42
C ALA A 166 -2.40 44.26 13.63
N LYS A 167 -1.60 43.44 14.30
CA LYS A 167 -1.15 42.12 13.83
C LYS A 167 -1.43 41.12 14.91
N ALA A 168 -2.18 40.08 14.57
CA ALA A 168 -2.49 39.01 15.51
C ALA A 168 -1.64 37.78 15.21
N ARG A 169 -1.27 37.07 16.26
CA ARG A 169 -0.59 35.79 16.21
C ARG A 169 -1.51 34.79 16.84
N VAL A 170 -2.03 33.80 16.03
CA VAL A 170 -2.98 32.80 16.46
C VAL A 170 -2.31 31.45 16.49
N THR A 171 -2.31 30.80 17.63
CA THR A 171 -1.83 29.43 17.77
C THR A 171 -2.99 28.44 17.55
N VAL A 172 -2.87 27.62 16.52
CA VAL A 172 -3.89 26.64 16.13
C VAL A 172 -3.39 25.25 16.46
N ARG A 173 -4.23 24.44 17.10
CA ARG A 173 -4.01 23.02 17.39
C ARG A 173 -5.15 22.21 16.79
N ALA A 174 -4.83 21.09 16.11
CA ALA A 174 -5.85 20.18 15.59
C ALA A 174 -6.38 19.27 16.72
N ASN A 175 -7.70 19.17 16.84
CA ASN A 175 -8.31 18.14 17.69
C ASN A 175 -8.68 16.94 16.83
N ILE A 176 -7.91 15.86 16.96
CA ILE A 176 -8.08 14.63 16.18
C ILE A 176 -9.43 13.94 16.48
N GLU A 177 -9.97 14.09 17.68
CA GLU A 177 -11.25 13.47 18.04
C GLU A 177 -12.43 14.07 17.27
N ARG A 178 -12.37 15.36 16.95
CA ARG A 178 -13.41 16.08 16.21
C ARG A 178 -13.17 16.13 14.70
N LEU A 179 -12.07 15.60 14.20
CA LEU A 179 -11.77 15.55 12.76
C LEU A 179 -12.69 14.58 11.99
N VAL A 180 -13.27 13.60 12.68
CA VAL A 180 -14.23 12.64 12.14
C VAL A 180 -15.57 12.93 12.82
N GLY A 181 -16.52 13.55 12.12
CA GLY A 181 -17.89 13.75 12.60
C GLY A 181 -18.22 15.16 13.08
N GLY A 182 -17.49 16.17 12.68
CA GLY A 182 -17.86 17.59 12.87
C GLY A 182 -18.49 18.18 11.64
#